data_7923375c942f3d04368a322fc887afd0
#
_entry.id   7923375c942f3d04368a322fc887afd0
#
_cell.length_a   1.000
_cell.length_b   1.000
_cell.length_c   1.000
_cell.angle_alpha   90.00
_cell.angle_beta   90.00
_cell.angle_gamma   90.00
#
_symmetry.space_group_name_H-M   'P 1'
#
loop_
_entity.id
_entity.type
_entity.pdbx_description
1 polymer ?
#
loop_
_entity_poly.entity_id
_entity_poly.type
_entity_poly.pdbx_seq_one_letter_code
_entity_poly.pdbx_strand_id
1 'polypeptide(L)'
;MGPLMVVGSYFAVTGSFDPNLLIVSLPVGLLVTAILHGNEWRDVAEDTRHGFTTFSAQVGREAAHWVYVMLVLGAYVAVGLAVMVGALPTLALLTLFSLPLMAWILRDAERGAEGHLRAIAMIDLMTARLHSAFGVLLLVGLVAGSAVR
;
A
#
# COMPACT_ATOMS: atom_id res chain seq x y z
N MET A 1 -9.06 -5.34 0.00
CA MET A 1 -9.46 -5.34 1.41
C MET A 1 -9.69 -3.93 1.96
N GLY A 2 -8.75 -2.98 1.82
CA GLY A 2 -8.85 -1.64 2.45
C GLY A 2 -10.20 -0.92 2.30
N PRO A 3 -10.62 -0.52 1.07
CA PRO A 3 -11.86 0.26 0.91
C PRO A 3 -13.12 -0.45 1.40
N LEU A 4 -13.26 -1.75 1.12
CA LEU A 4 -14.45 -2.52 1.56
C LEU A 4 -14.53 -2.65 3.09
N MET A 5 -13.37 -2.82 3.76
CA MET A 5 -13.36 -2.89 5.23
C MET A 5 -13.73 -1.55 5.87
N VAL A 6 -13.17 -0.44 5.36
CA VAL A 6 -13.46 0.90 5.90
C VAL A 6 -14.91 1.26 5.67
N VAL A 7 -15.42 1.11 4.46
CA VAL A 7 -16.81 1.41 4.10
C VAL A 7 -17.78 0.51 4.86
N GLY A 8 -17.49 -0.79 4.94
CA GLY A 8 -18.33 -1.75 5.65
C GLY A 8 -18.38 -1.49 7.15
N SER A 9 -17.24 -1.16 7.78
CA SER A 9 -17.19 -0.80 9.19
C SER A 9 -17.96 0.49 9.48
N TYR A 10 -17.79 1.50 8.62
CA TYR A 10 -18.54 2.76 8.76
C TYR A 10 -20.05 2.53 8.63
N PHE A 11 -20.47 1.78 7.60
CA PHE A 11 -21.89 1.44 7.42
C PHE A 11 -22.46 0.67 8.61
N ALA A 12 -21.72 -0.28 9.15
CA ALA A 12 -22.15 -1.07 10.30
C ALA A 12 -22.38 -0.21 11.57
N VAL A 13 -21.60 0.88 11.73
CA VAL A 13 -21.69 1.77 12.90
C VAL A 13 -22.74 2.87 12.70
N THR A 14 -22.83 3.43 11.49
CA THR A 14 -23.63 4.64 11.22
C THR A 14 -24.96 4.36 10.50
N GLY A 15 -25.10 3.19 9.86
CA GLY A 15 -26.21 2.85 8.97
C GLY A 15 -26.24 3.66 7.68
N SER A 16 -25.17 4.44 7.36
CA SER A 16 -25.11 5.33 6.21
C SER A 16 -23.91 5.00 5.31
N PHE A 17 -24.00 5.36 4.04
CA PHE A 17 -22.91 5.21 3.06
C PHE A 17 -22.35 6.58 2.69
N ASP A 18 -21.03 6.75 2.85
CA ASP A 18 -20.31 7.93 2.38
C ASP A 18 -19.30 7.52 1.29
N PRO A 19 -19.49 7.95 0.02
CA PRO A 19 -18.56 7.63 -1.06
C PRO A 19 -17.16 8.21 -0.86
N ASN A 20 -16.98 9.27 -0.07
CA ASN A 20 -15.67 9.83 0.22
C ASN A 20 -14.75 8.82 0.94
N LEU A 21 -15.33 7.87 1.68
CA LEU A 21 -14.58 6.82 2.36
C LEU A 21 -13.82 5.92 1.38
N LEU A 22 -14.31 5.76 0.15
CA LEU A 22 -13.56 5.03 -0.89
C LEU A 22 -12.26 5.76 -1.22
N ILE A 23 -12.31 7.09 -1.37
CA ILE A 23 -11.15 7.92 -1.69
C ILE A 23 -10.15 7.90 -0.53
N VAL A 24 -10.63 8.12 0.70
CA VAL A 24 -9.81 8.20 1.92
C VAL A 24 -9.13 6.85 2.25
N SER A 25 -9.80 5.73 1.98
CA SER A 25 -9.28 4.39 2.27
C SER A 25 -8.36 3.82 1.19
N LEU A 26 -8.36 4.41 0.00
CA LEU A 26 -7.59 3.90 -1.15
C LEU A 26 -6.08 3.84 -0.88
N PRO A 27 -5.41 4.87 -0.31
CA PRO A 27 -3.96 4.83 -0.05
C PRO A 27 -3.56 3.66 0.84
N VAL A 28 -4.30 3.45 1.93
CA VAL A 28 -4.06 2.34 2.87
C VAL A 28 -4.33 1.00 2.20
N GLY A 29 -5.41 0.91 1.43
CA GLY A 29 -5.77 -0.29 0.66
C GLY A 29 -4.69 -0.70 -0.34
N LEU A 30 -4.07 0.25 -1.04
CA LEU A 30 -2.98 -0.01 -1.97
C LEU A 30 -1.75 -0.57 -1.26
N LEU A 31 -1.35 -0.04 -0.10
CA LEU A 31 -0.24 -0.58 0.68
C LEU A 31 -0.53 -1.98 1.24
N VAL A 32 -1.75 -2.26 1.70
CA VAL A 32 -2.15 -3.62 2.10
C VAL A 32 -2.05 -4.58 0.92
N THR A 33 -2.50 -4.16 -0.25
CA THR A 33 -2.37 -4.97 -1.48
C THR A 33 -0.90 -5.18 -1.85
N ALA A 34 -0.04 -4.17 -1.67
CA ALA A 34 1.39 -4.28 -1.90
C ALA A 34 2.06 -5.30 -0.95
N ILE A 35 1.63 -5.39 0.32
CA ILE A 35 2.11 -6.41 1.26
C ILE A 35 1.77 -7.80 0.74
N LEU A 36 0.52 -8.04 0.36
CA LEU A 36 0.03 -9.33 -0.12
C LEU A 36 0.72 -9.73 -1.44
N HIS A 37 0.84 -8.78 -2.36
CA HIS A 37 1.51 -9.00 -3.64
C HIS A 37 3.01 -9.24 -3.46
N GLY A 38 3.68 -8.52 -2.56
CA GLY A 38 5.09 -8.73 -2.22
C GLY A 38 5.34 -10.11 -1.64
N ASN A 39 4.45 -10.60 -0.76
CA ASN A 39 4.50 -11.96 -0.23
C ASN A 39 4.38 -13.01 -1.35
N GLU A 40 3.36 -12.87 -2.19
CA GLU A 40 3.14 -13.75 -3.35
C GLU A 40 4.34 -13.74 -4.32
N TRP A 41 4.87 -12.56 -4.64
CA TRP A 41 6.01 -12.41 -5.55
C TRP A 41 7.28 -13.06 -5.00
N ARG A 42 7.54 -12.93 -3.68
CA ARG A 42 8.66 -13.59 -3.01
C ARG A 42 8.55 -15.11 -3.11
N ASP A 43 7.36 -15.65 -2.92
CA ASP A 43 7.14 -17.09 -2.73
C ASP A 43 6.83 -17.84 -4.02
N VAL A 44 6.84 -17.19 -5.20
CA VAL A 44 6.53 -17.79 -6.53
C VAL A 44 7.21 -19.15 -6.75
N ALA A 45 8.50 -19.28 -6.39
CA ALA A 45 9.23 -20.51 -6.63
C ALA A 45 8.77 -21.65 -5.74
N GLU A 46 8.36 -21.38 -4.52
CA GLU A 46 7.84 -22.33 -3.55
C GLU A 46 6.40 -22.74 -3.89
N ASP A 47 5.56 -21.77 -4.17
CA ASP A 47 4.17 -21.98 -4.57
C ASP A 47 4.07 -22.86 -5.82
N THR A 48 4.91 -22.56 -6.83
CA THR A 48 4.96 -23.38 -8.06
C THR A 48 5.38 -24.84 -7.79
N ARG A 49 6.31 -25.09 -6.86
CA ARG A 49 6.70 -26.44 -6.47
C ARG A 49 5.56 -27.21 -5.81
N HIS A 50 4.69 -26.51 -5.09
CA HIS A 50 3.50 -27.10 -4.45
C HIS A 50 2.27 -27.15 -5.36
N GLY A 51 2.42 -26.76 -6.64
CA GLY A 51 1.34 -26.83 -7.64
C GLY A 51 0.38 -25.63 -7.59
N PHE A 52 0.71 -24.57 -6.86
CA PHE A 52 -0.06 -23.33 -6.85
C PHE A 52 0.34 -22.43 -8.01
N THR A 53 -0.64 -21.95 -8.77
CA THR A 53 -0.42 -20.96 -9.84
C THR A 53 -0.88 -19.61 -9.33
N THR A 54 0.07 -18.77 -8.89
CA THR A 54 -0.20 -17.42 -8.39
C THR A 54 -0.21 -16.41 -9.53
N PHE A 55 -0.75 -15.20 -9.28
CA PHE A 55 -0.73 -14.12 -10.26
C PHE A 55 0.71 -13.78 -10.66
N SER A 56 1.62 -13.64 -9.71
CA SER A 56 3.03 -13.34 -9.96
C SER A 56 3.74 -14.42 -10.79
N ALA A 57 3.35 -15.69 -10.62
CA ALA A 57 3.84 -16.79 -11.45
C ALA A 57 3.35 -16.71 -12.90
N GLN A 58 2.10 -16.25 -13.11
CA GLN A 58 1.50 -16.09 -14.43
C GLN A 58 2.07 -14.92 -15.22
N VAL A 59 2.22 -13.76 -14.58
CA VAL A 59 2.68 -12.53 -15.26
C VAL A 59 4.21 -12.46 -15.40
N GLY A 60 4.93 -13.24 -14.59
CA GLY A 60 6.38 -13.25 -14.57
C GLY A 60 7.00 -12.16 -13.69
N ARG A 61 8.30 -12.34 -13.41
CA ARG A 61 9.04 -11.55 -12.41
C ARG A 61 9.01 -10.04 -12.66
N GLU A 62 9.23 -9.64 -13.91
CA GLU A 62 9.30 -8.22 -14.29
C GLU A 62 7.94 -7.53 -14.14
N ALA A 63 6.87 -8.15 -14.64
CA ALA A 63 5.53 -7.58 -14.52
C ALA A 63 5.08 -7.55 -13.05
N ALA A 64 5.38 -8.58 -12.25
CA ALA A 64 5.10 -8.59 -10.82
C ALA A 64 5.84 -7.45 -10.08
N HIS A 65 7.11 -7.17 -10.43
CA HIS A 65 7.85 -6.01 -9.92
C HIS A 65 7.13 -4.70 -10.22
N TRP A 66 6.71 -4.49 -11.48
CA TRP A 66 6.03 -3.24 -11.85
C TRP A 66 4.68 -3.08 -11.15
N VAL A 67 3.93 -4.17 -10.99
CA VAL A 67 2.68 -4.14 -10.18
C VAL A 67 2.97 -3.71 -8.75
N TYR A 68 4.02 -4.28 -8.13
CA TYR A 68 4.45 -3.89 -6.78
C TYR A 68 4.79 -2.39 -6.69
N VAL A 69 5.61 -1.89 -7.61
CA VAL A 69 6.00 -0.47 -7.68
C VAL A 69 4.77 0.43 -7.82
N MET A 70 3.85 0.08 -8.72
CA MET A 70 2.62 0.85 -8.93
C MET A 70 1.71 0.87 -7.69
N LEU A 71 1.61 -0.22 -6.95
CA LEU A 71 0.85 -0.27 -5.71
C LEU A 71 1.44 0.65 -4.64
N VAL A 72 2.76 0.60 -4.45
CA VAL A 72 3.45 1.42 -3.45
C VAL A 72 3.40 2.90 -3.82
N LEU A 73 3.78 3.28 -5.04
CA LEU A 73 3.72 4.68 -5.51
C LEU A 73 2.29 5.19 -5.58
N GLY A 74 1.36 4.35 -6.01
CA GLY A 74 -0.07 4.66 -6.10
C GLY A 74 -0.67 5.12 -4.77
N ALA A 75 -0.18 4.59 -3.64
CA ALA A 75 -0.63 5.01 -2.32
C ALA A 75 -0.31 6.49 -2.05
N TYR A 76 0.89 6.95 -2.42
CA TYR A 76 1.28 8.36 -2.25
C TYR A 76 0.56 9.28 -3.23
N VAL A 77 0.41 8.84 -4.48
CA VAL A 77 -0.40 9.58 -5.48
C VAL A 77 -1.84 9.71 -5.00
N ALA A 78 -2.43 8.65 -4.44
CA ALA A 78 -3.80 8.66 -3.93
C ALA A 78 -3.98 9.64 -2.77
N VAL A 79 -3.00 9.78 -1.83
CA VAL A 79 -3.04 10.82 -0.80
C VAL A 79 -2.99 12.22 -1.43
N GLY A 80 -2.07 12.43 -2.37
CA GLY A 80 -1.95 13.73 -3.06
C GLY A 80 -3.26 14.13 -3.75
N LEU A 81 -3.86 13.21 -4.49
CA LEU A 81 -5.14 13.43 -5.17
C LEU A 81 -6.28 13.66 -4.17
N ALA A 82 -6.34 12.89 -3.07
CA ALA A 82 -7.35 13.06 -2.04
C ALA A 82 -7.26 14.44 -1.33
N VAL A 83 -6.04 14.95 -1.14
CA VAL A 83 -5.83 16.31 -0.63
C VAL A 83 -6.25 17.35 -1.67
N MET A 84 -5.91 17.16 -2.95
CA MET A 84 -6.27 18.10 -4.02
C MET A 84 -7.78 18.24 -4.19
N VAL A 85 -8.54 17.14 -4.07
CA VAL A 85 -10.01 17.17 -4.18
C VAL A 85 -10.70 17.55 -2.85
N GLY A 86 -9.93 17.84 -1.79
CA GLY A 86 -10.45 18.22 -0.49
C GLY A 86 -11.04 17.08 0.36
N ALA A 87 -10.84 15.83 -0.06
CA ALA A 87 -11.28 14.65 0.70
C ALA A 87 -10.41 14.38 1.94
N LEU A 88 -9.13 14.82 1.90
CA LEU A 88 -8.19 14.76 3.01
C LEU A 88 -7.68 16.17 3.37
N PRO A 89 -7.37 16.44 4.66
CA PRO A 89 -6.71 17.69 5.04
C PRO A 89 -5.29 17.74 4.50
N THR A 90 -4.74 18.93 4.28
CA THR A 90 -3.37 19.14 3.79
C THR A 90 -2.32 18.46 4.67
N LEU A 91 -2.57 18.35 5.98
CA LEU A 91 -1.69 17.66 6.92
C LEU A 91 -1.60 16.13 6.66
N ALA A 92 -2.48 15.54 5.84
CA ALA A 92 -2.31 14.16 5.38
C ALA A 92 -1.00 13.97 4.57
N LEU A 93 -0.42 15.05 4.01
CA LEU A 93 0.89 15.04 3.35
C LEU A 93 2.06 14.74 4.31
N LEU A 94 1.84 14.68 5.62
CA LEU A 94 2.83 14.15 6.57
C LEU A 94 3.26 12.72 6.21
N THR A 95 2.43 11.96 5.51
CA THR A 95 2.80 10.64 4.96
C THR A 95 4.06 10.68 4.09
N LEU A 96 4.41 11.82 3.49
CA LEU A 96 5.64 11.99 2.70
C LEU A 96 6.92 11.80 3.54
N PHE A 97 6.88 11.93 4.86
CA PHE A 97 8.02 11.62 5.72
C PHE A 97 8.39 10.12 5.72
N SER A 98 7.52 9.25 5.21
CA SER A 98 7.84 7.83 4.98
C SER A 98 8.56 7.53 3.66
N LEU A 99 8.75 8.54 2.77
CA LEU A 99 9.43 8.38 1.47
C LEU A 99 10.83 7.75 1.55
N PRO A 100 11.70 8.05 2.54
CA PRO A 100 13.00 7.39 2.63
C PRO A 100 12.89 5.87 2.79
N LEU A 101 11.91 5.40 3.58
CA LEU A 101 11.64 3.97 3.75
C LEU A 101 11.10 3.36 2.45
N MET A 102 10.18 4.05 1.78
CA MET A 102 9.68 3.66 0.46
C MET A 102 10.82 3.51 -0.55
N ALA A 103 11.71 4.52 -0.66
CA ALA A 103 12.81 4.48 -1.60
C ALA A 103 13.76 3.31 -1.36
N TRP A 104 13.99 2.95 -0.09
CA TRP A 104 14.79 1.79 0.25
C TRP A 104 14.13 0.48 -0.20
N ILE A 105 12.84 0.30 0.08
CA ILE A 105 12.08 -0.89 -0.30
C ILE A 105 12.02 -1.04 -1.82
N LEU A 106 11.82 0.05 -2.56
CA LEU A 106 11.77 0.02 -4.02
C LEU A 106 13.14 -0.37 -4.64
N ARG A 107 14.27 0.04 -4.03
CA ARG A 107 15.60 -0.43 -4.45
C ARG A 107 15.78 -1.94 -4.24
N ASP A 108 15.27 -2.48 -3.14
CA ASP A 108 15.33 -3.92 -2.89
C ASP A 108 14.41 -4.69 -3.83
N ALA A 109 13.24 -4.13 -4.17
CA ALA A 109 12.35 -4.67 -5.20
C ALA A 109 13.02 -4.71 -6.58
N GLU A 110 13.73 -3.64 -6.99
CA GLU A 110 14.48 -3.60 -8.25
C GLU A 110 15.53 -4.71 -8.32
N ARG A 111 16.33 -4.86 -7.26
CA ARG A 111 17.29 -5.96 -7.15
C ARG A 111 16.64 -7.35 -7.25
N GLY A 112 15.45 -7.49 -6.64
CA GLY A 112 14.65 -8.71 -6.75
C GLY A 112 14.24 -9.01 -8.18
N ALA A 113 13.85 -8.00 -8.95
CA ALA A 113 13.52 -8.11 -10.36
C ALA A 113 14.74 -8.53 -11.21
N GLU A 114 15.93 -8.06 -10.86
CA GLU A 114 17.21 -8.46 -11.47
C GLU A 114 17.64 -9.89 -11.13
N GLY A 115 16.92 -10.57 -10.25
CA GLY A 115 17.20 -11.96 -9.86
C GLY A 115 17.90 -12.14 -8.51
N HIS A 116 18.17 -11.06 -7.78
CA HIS A 116 18.73 -11.13 -6.43
C HIS A 116 17.62 -11.45 -5.40
N LEU A 117 17.12 -12.69 -5.39
CA LEU A 117 15.96 -13.10 -4.56
C LEU A 117 16.13 -12.82 -3.07
N ARG A 118 17.36 -12.77 -2.55
CA ARG A 118 17.63 -12.41 -1.15
C ARG A 118 17.22 -10.96 -0.83
N ALA A 119 17.21 -10.06 -1.82
CA ALA A 119 16.81 -8.67 -1.62
C ALA A 119 15.31 -8.56 -1.27
N ILE A 120 14.49 -9.44 -1.81
CA ILE A 120 13.04 -9.46 -1.56
C ILE A 120 12.60 -10.47 -0.48
N ALA A 121 13.57 -11.12 0.21
CA ALA A 121 13.24 -12.14 1.21
C ALA A 121 12.36 -11.63 2.37
N MET A 122 12.39 -10.32 2.63
CA MET A 122 11.61 -9.68 3.70
C MET A 122 10.73 -8.54 3.16
N ILE A 123 10.40 -8.57 1.87
CA ILE A 123 9.71 -7.46 1.19
C ILE A 123 8.32 -7.19 1.80
N ASP A 124 7.60 -8.24 2.17
CA ASP A 124 6.30 -8.18 2.84
C ASP A 124 6.41 -7.48 4.22
N LEU A 125 7.39 -7.88 5.04
CA LEU A 125 7.62 -7.27 6.34
C LEU A 125 8.06 -5.80 6.22
N MET A 126 8.93 -5.49 5.26
CA MET A 126 9.37 -4.10 5.02
C MET A 126 8.22 -3.24 4.52
N THR A 127 7.36 -3.78 3.65
CA THR A 127 6.14 -3.10 3.19
C THR A 127 5.14 -2.93 4.33
N ALA A 128 5.01 -3.90 5.25
CA ALA A 128 4.19 -3.76 6.44
C ALA A 128 4.70 -2.65 7.39
N ARG A 129 6.03 -2.50 7.53
CA ARG A 129 6.64 -1.39 8.27
C ARG A 129 6.34 -0.04 7.59
N LEU A 130 6.45 0.02 6.26
CA LEU A 130 6.07 1.21 5.50
C LEU A 130 4.60 1.55 5.70
N HIS A 131 3.72 0.55 5.59
CA HIS A 131 2.29 0.71 5.83
C HIS A 131 1.99 1.24 7.24
N SER A 132 2.67 0.73 8.27
CA SER A 132 2.51 1.19 9.65
C SER A 132 2.99 2.64 9.83
N ALA A 133 4.17 2.98 9.31
CA ALA A 133 4.69 4.35 9.38
C ALA A 133 3.78 5.34 8.62
N PHE A 134 3.38 4.98 7.40
CA PHE A 134 2.45 5.74 6.59
C PHE A 134 1.10 5.94 7.29
N GLY A 135 0.54 4.86 7.85
CA GLY A 135 -0.74 4.88 8.56
C GLY A 135 -0.72 5.78 9.80
N VAL A 136 0.35 5.71 10.61
CA VAL A 136 0.53 6.60 11.78
C VAL A 136 0.62 8.06 11.34
N LEU A 137 1.42 8.36 10.32
CA LEU A 137 1.57 9.73 9.80
C LEU A 137 0.25 10.25 9.21
N LEU A 138 -0.50 9.39 8.50
CA LEU A 138 -1.83 9.74 7.99
C LEU A 138 -2.80 10.04 9.13
N LEU A 139 -2.84 9.19 10.17
CA LEU A 139 -3.70 9.38 11.34
C LEU A 139 -3.37 10.69 12.06
N VAL A 140 -2.09 10.98 12.30
CA VAL A 140 -1.64 12.25 12.89
C VAL A 140 -2.10 13.43 12.02
N GLY A 141 -1.93 13.33 10.70
CA GLY A 141 -2.37 14.36 9.76
C GLY A 141 -3.88 14.60 9.79
N LEU A 142 -4.67 13.54 9.91
CA LEU A 142 -6.14 13.63 10.02
C LEU A 142 -6.57 14.29 11.33
N VAL A 143 -6.03 13.84 12.47
CA VAL A 143 -6.37 14.38 13.80
C VAL A 143 -5.95 15.85 13.91
N ALA A 144 -4.73 16.17 13.53
CA ALA A 144 -4.24 17.57 13.56
C ALA A 144 -5.03 18.46 12.58
N GLY A 145 -5.36 17.94 11.39
CA GLY A 145 -6.14 18.69 10.40
C GLY A 145 -7.60 18.94 10.82
N SER A 146 -8.18 18.09 11.64
CA SER A 146 -9.52 18.31 12.21
C SER A 146 -9.54 19.35 13.33
N ALA A 147 -8.43 19.52 14.06
CA ALA A 147 -8.30 20.50 15.14
C ALA A 147 -8.07 21.93 14.65
N VAL A 148 -7.68 22.12 13.39
CA VAL A 148 -7.39 23.43 12.78
C VAL A 148 -8.60 24.00 12.00
N ARG A 149 -9.65 23.18 11.81
CA ARG A 149 -10.93 23.64 11.21
C ARG A 149 -11.90 24.10 12.29
#